data_09b318ba47d86995f55dbd1ecd9957b8
#
_entry.id   09b318ba47d86995f55dbd1ecd9957b8
#
_cell.length_a   1.000
_cell.length_b   1.000
_cell.length_c   1.000
_cell.angle_alpha   90.00
_cell.angle_beta   90.00
_cell.angle_gamma   90.00
#
_symmetry.space_group_name_H-M   'P 1'
#
loop_
_entity.id
_entity.type
_entity.pdbx_description
1 polymer ?
#
loop_
_entity_poly.entity_id
_entity_poly.type
_entity_poly.pdbx_seq_one_letter_code
_entity_poly.pdbx_strand_id
1 'polypeptide(L)' 'MTKKFKVRDHVEWNSEAGQVSGTIIKVHTKDVDYKGYTHHASKDEPQYEIKSDKTDHIAMHKETALKRVHE' A
#
# COMPACT_ATOMS: atom_id res chain seq x y z
N MET A 1 -8.39 -9.73 -14.09
CA MET A 1 -8.05 -8.31 -14.19
C MET A 1 -7.35 -7.85 -12.94
N THR A 2 -6.23 -7.22 -13.11
CA THR A 2 -5.46 -6.70 -11.99
C THR A 2 -6.07 -5.39 -11.53
N LYS A 3 -6.49 -5.34 -10.28
CA LYS A 3 -6.97 -4.09 -9.71
C LYS A 3 -5.76 -3.28 -9.28
N LYS A 4 -5.54 -2.16 -9.93
CA LYS A 4 -4.45 -1.27 -9.56
C LYS A 4 -5.02 -0.06 -8.84
N PHE A 5 -4.34 0.34 -7.78
CA PHE A 5 -4.73 1.51 -7.00
C PHE A 5 -3.91 2.71 -7.45
N LYS A 6 -4.37 3.88 -7.08
CA LYS A 6 -3.72 5.15 -7.42
C LYS A 6 -3.40 5.93 -6.15
N VAL A 7 -2.55 6.92 -6.28
CA VAL A 7 -2.34 7.89 -5.22
C VAL A 7 -3.69 8.52 -4.86
N ARG A 8 -3.95 8.64 -3.56
CA ARG A 8 -5.18 9.14 -2.95
C ARG A 8 -6.30 8.10 -2.82
N ASP A 9 -6.11 6.89 -3.35
CA ASP A 9 -7.09 5.83 -3.11
C ASP A 9 -7.08 5.45 -1.64
N HIS A 10 -8.26 5.24 -1.09
CA HIS A 10 -8.43 4.80 0.29
C HIS A 10 -8.52 3.28 0.30
N VAL A 11 -7.63 2.65 1.04
CA VAL A 11 -7.52 1.18 1.07
C VAL A 11 -7.43 0.68 2.50
N GLU A 12 -7.62 -0.63 2.65
CA GLU A 12 -7.48 -1.29 3.94
C GLU A 12 -6.69 -2.58 3.79
N TRP A 13 -6.08 -3.01 4.88
CA TRP A 13 -5.32 -4.26 4.92
C TRP A 13 -5.36 -4.83 6.33
N ASN A 14 -5.02 -6.11 6.44
CA ASN A 14 -4.94 -6.77 7.75
C ASN A 14 -3.53 -6.66 8.29
N SER A 15 -3.41 -6.24 9.53
CA SER A 15 -2.15 -6.17 10.24
C SER A 15 -2.24 -7.01 11.51
N GLU A 16 -1.14 -7.10 12.25
CA GLU A 16 -1.14 -7.81 13.54
C GLU A 16 -2.12 -7.19 14.54
N ALA A 17 -2.37 -5.91 14.41
CA ALA A 17 -3.30 -5.19 15.28
C ALA A 17 -4.75 -5.25 14.79
N GLY A 18 -5.01 -6.02 13.72
CA GLY A 18 -6.33 -6.10 13.11
C GLY A 18 -6.39 -5.33 11.80
N GLN A 19 -7.60 -4.98 11.39
CA GLN A 19 -7.81 -4.30 10.13
C GLN A 19 -7.44 -2.82 10.23
N VAL A 20 -6.63 -2.36 9.30
CA VAL A 20 -6.14 -0.98 9.27
C VAL A 20 -6.48 -0.38 7.91
N SER A 21 -6.82 0.91 7.90
CA SER A 21 -7.06 1.62 6.65
C SER A 21 -6.10 2.80 6.52
N GLY A 22 -5.91 3.22 5.29
CA GLY A 22 -5.05 4.36 5.00
C GLY A 22 -5.22 4.84 3.57
N THR A 23 -4.48 5.89 3.23
CA THR A 23 -4.54 6.51 1.91
C THR A 23 -3.21 6.29 1.19
N ILE A 24 -3.28 5.88 -0.07
CA ILE A 24 -2.09 5.68 -0.88
C ILE A 24 -1.47 7.05 -1.19
N ILE A 25 -0.21 7.20 -0.82
CA ILE A 25 0.53 8.43 -1.04
C ILE A 25 1.56 8.30 -2.16
N LYS A 26 1.91 7.08 -2.53
CA LYS A 26 2.89 6.84 -3.58
C LYS A 26 2.73 5.45 -4.16
N VAL A 27 3.00 5.32 -5.46
CA VAL A 27 2.99 4.03 -6.15
C VAL A 27 4.39 3.78 -6.69
N HIS A 28 4.95 2.62 -6.35
CA HIS A 28 6.28 2.22 -6.81
C HIS A 28 6.16 1.07 -7.80
N THR A 29 6.73 1.24 -8.97
CA THR A 29 6.74 0.21 -10.02
C THR A 29 8.14 -0.34 -10.26
N LYS A 30 9.08 0.07 -9.44
CA LYS A 30 10.47 -0.43 -9.44
C LYS A 30 10.84 -0.78 -8.02
N ASP A 31 11.89 -1.58 -7.86
CA ASP A 31 12.39 -1.93 -6.55
C ASP A 31 12.69 -0.66 -5.75
N VAL A 32 12.32 -0.67 -4.49
CA VAL A 32 12.51 0.48 -3.63
C VAL A 32 13.09 0.03 -2.29
N ASP A 33 14.09 0.78 -1.80
CA ASP A 33 14.65 0.56 -0.47
C ASP A 33 13.85 1.39 0.53
N TYR A 34 13.33 0.71 1.53
CA TYR A 34 12.54 1.38 2.56
C TYR A 34 12.87 0.81 3.92
N LYS A 35 13.36 1.65 4.81
CA LYS A 35 13.76 1.28 6.17
C LYS A 35 14.72 0.08 6.22
N GLY A 36 15.69 0.07 5.32
CA GLY A 36 16.70 -0.97 5.29
C GLY A 36 16.28 -2.24 4.55
N TYR A 37 15.09 -2.29 4.01
CA TYR A 37 14.62 -3.43 3.23
C TYR A 37 14.37 -3.02 1.79
N THR A 38 14.68 -3.94 0.89
CA THR A 38 14.35 -3.77 -0.52
C THR A 38 12.99 -4.37 -0.79
N HIS A 39 12.05 -3.55 -1.22
CA HIS A 39 10.73 -4.01 -1.63
C HIS A 39 10.73 -4.14 -3.14
N HIS A 40 10.49 -5.36 -3.61
CA HIS A 40 10.47 -5.63 -5.04
C HIS A 40 9.15 -5.19 -5.63
N ALA A 41 9.22 -4.40 -6.67
CA ALA A 41 8.03 -3.92 -7.36
C ALA A 41 8.27 -3.89 -8.86
N SER A 42 7.18 -4.00 -9.62
CA SER A 42 7.22 -3.90 -11.08
C SER A 42 5.90 -3.29 -11.54
N LYS A 43 5.76 -3.06 -12.84
CA LYS A 43 4.51 -2.55 -13.40
C LYS A 43 3.36 -3.53 -13.19
N ASP A 44 3.67 -4.82 -13.17
CA ASP A 44 2.66 -5.86 -12.96
C ASP A 44 2.36 -6.09 -11.49
N GLU A 45 3.33 -5.84 -10.63
CA GLU A 45 3.19 -6.00 -9.18
C GLU A 45 3.74 -4.77 -8.46
N PRO A 46 3.02 -3.66 -8.52
CA PRO A 46 3.49 -2.45 -7.86
C PRO A 46 3.39 -2.56 -6.34
N GLN A 47 4.25 -1.80 -5.66
CA GLN A 47 4.18 -1.62 -4.22
C GLN A 47 3.54 -0.27 -3.95
N TYR A 48 2.66 -0.24 -2.98
CA TYR A 48 1.95 0.98 -2.60
C TYR A 48 2.44 1.47 -1.25
N GLU A 49 2.77 2.73 -1.20
CA GLU A 49 3.15 3.39 0.04
C GLU A 49 1.90 4.07 0.59
N ILE A 50 1.49 3.69 1.80
CA ILE A 50 0.20 4.04 2.35
C ILE A 50 0.39 4.70 3.70
N LYS A 51 -0.27 5.84 3.89
CA LYS A 51 -0.28 6.51 5.18
C LYS A 51 -1.51 6.07 5.96
N SER A 52 -1.30 5.55 7.17
CA SER A 52 -2.39 5.11 8.03
C SER A 52 -3.31 6.27 8.40
N ASP A 53 -4.63 6.01 8.43
CA ASP A 53 -5.61 7.04 8.79
C ASP A 53 -5.54 7.42 10.27
N LYS A 54 -5.14 6.49 11.12
CA LYS A 54 -5.15 6.71 12.57
C LYS A 54 -3.83 7.22 13.12
N THR A 55 -2.74 7.00 12.39
CA THR A 55 -1.40 7.36 12.83
C THR A 55 -0.62 7.92 11.66
N ASP A 56 0.57 8.43 11.94
CA ASP A 56 1.45 8.91 10.87
C ASP A 56 2.36 7.80 10.32
N HIS A 57 2.03 6.56 10.63
CA HIS A 57 2.82 5.43 10.15
C HIS A 57 2.61 5.21 8.66
N ILE A 58 3.70 4.89 7.99
CA ILE A 58 3.67 4.58 6.56
C ILE A 58 3.87 3.07 6.42
N ALA A 59 3.05 2.46 5.58
CA ALA A 59 3.15 1.04 5.28
C ALA A 59 3.41 0.83 3.80
N MET A 60 4.05 -0.28 3.46
CA MET A 60 4.28 -0.68 2.08
C MET A 60 3.63 -2.03 1.86
N HIS A 61 2.72 -2.09 0.91
CA HIS A 61 2.00 -3.33 0.60
C HIS A 61 1.81 -3.48 -0.89
N LYS A 62 1.73 -4.74 -1.33
CA LYS A 62 1.36 -5.07 -2.70
C LYS A 62 -0.15 -5.00 -2.85
N GLU A 63 -0.60 -4.88 -4.09
CA GLU A 63 -2.01 -4.85 -4.43
C GLU A 63 -2.80 -6.00 -3.79
N THR A 64 -2.22 -7.20 -3.79
CA THR A 64 -2.90 -8.39 -3.27
C THR A 64 -3.20 -8.31 -1.77
N ALA A 65 -2.47 -7.47 -1.04
CA ALA A 65 -2.69 -7.29 0.39
C ALA A 65 -3.72 -6.20 0.69
N LEU A 66 -4.17 -5.48 -0.32
CA LEU A 66 -5.01 -4.30 -0.14
C LEU A 66 -6.41 -4.53 -0.68
N LYS A 67 -7.38 -3.88 -0.03
CA LYS A 67 -8.76 -3.80 -0.51
C LYS A 67 -9.17 -2.35 -0.56
N ARG A 68 -9.97 -2.00 -1.55
CA ARG A 68 -10.51 -0.64 -1.63
C ARG A 68 -11.60 -0.46 -0.58
N VAL A 69 -11.52 0.64 0.15
CA VAL A 69 -12.57 1.00 1.10
C VAL A 69 -13.71 1.64 0.32
N HIS A 70 -14.90 1.13 0.52
CA HIS A 70 -16.10 1.73 -0.05
C HIS A 70 -16.62 2.80 0.89
N GLU A 71 -16.73 3.99 0.38
CA GLU A 71 -17.25 5.12 1.14
C GLU A 71 -18.66 5.47 0.71
#